data_ad7df82e17b3e2f283dda1e7fc1fda79
#
_entry.id   ad7df82e17b3e2f283dda1e7fc1fda79
#
_cell.length_a   1.000
_cell.length_b   1.000
_cell.length_c   1.000
_cell.angle_alpha   90.00
_cell.angle_beta   90.00
_cell.angle_gamma   90.00
#
_symmetry.space_group_name_H-M   'P 1'
#
loop_
_entity.id
_entity.type
_entity.pdbx_description
1 polymer ?
#
loop_
_entity_poly.entity_id
_entity_poly.type
_entity_poly.pdbx_seq_one_letter_code
_entity_poly.pdbx_strand_id
1 'polypeptide(L)'
;MNTQRKLMATIAAVMLLLGMAGSALSGTEIQGMVVAGRGVPIATGAAEPTAQLLESTLPRLDAALYQKSERAVRAELDELIRQFDEYGIYAPSLKIHDDTITVNLKGGELLHNAARFFQAYEMLNEPRYLRAGLKTADLFLQIQQPRGHFPVRIIVRRGGRVSAEGKLWEAPEMVRLQDNVQYPSFCLLLFAHKLTGEAKYLDAAKRCAALVHSLQNPKNGSVPDYVGPYIPTFSPMLTWPDAQSRPDLVTTWAGVMNGGSFNDDATTDAFRMSVMMYHLSKDPSYLDRSSKVGQWMFDTQLGEGLVRGWCEQYGPDNQPAWVRWWEGPVIHSRTFQQCVGKMLAWFYVVTGEVRYRTLFEETYTWMRTVETPGDAGGLPRSFLPDGTPVFSHNWKTYRYDRPETWPDPRRMTAAELSVWNNDTQPDGGNRVSVQSAPHRAFEQKFDENQKIKQLLEVGGRDALRAWHRGPTQYSDDQYLEARLAAARRVLAREIRGKGLTPWEHVWDYRLAQGWIDAKVAAHGGRGLESYASPRPHWMEQCMEVEDWLDIPLVPQSEPRP
;
A
#
# COMPACT_ATOMS: atom_id res chain seq x y z
N MET A 1 17.66 7.11 -37.92
CA MET A 1 16.39 7.47 -37.22
C MET A 1 15.30 6.40 -37.18
N ASN A 2 15.39 5.30 -37.91
CA ASN A 2 14.30 4.32 -37.99
C ASN A 2 14.42 3.09 -37.05
N THR A 3 15.63 2.79 -36.57
CA THR A 3 15.89 1.60 -35.76
C THR A 3 15.55 1.83 -34.28
N GLN A 4 15.80 3.02 -33.76
CA GLN A 4 15.45 3.38 -32.37
C GLN A 4 13.93 3.50 -32.17
N ARG A 5 13.19 4.01 -33.15
CA ARG A 5 11.71 4.05 -33.06
C ARG A 5 11.07 2.65 -33.09
N LYS A 6 11.66 1.70 -33.82
CA LYS A 6 11.16 0.31 -33.78
C LYS A 6 11.47 -0.40 -32.47
N LEU A 7 12.65 -0.15 -31.88
CA LEU A 7 13.00 -0.71 -30.57
C LEU A 7 12.10 -0.17 -29.45
N MET A 8 11.82 1.13 -29.46
CA MET A 8 10.91 1.75 -28.47
C MET A 8 9.46 1.31 -28.64
N ALA A 9 8.99 1.09 -29.87
CA ALA A 9 7.65 0.55 -30.11
C ALA A 9 7.54 -0.92 -29.66
N THR A 10 8.60 -1.71 -29.77
CA THR A 10 8.63 -3.10 -29.29
C THR A 10 8.67 -3.16 -27.77
N ILE A 11 9.43 -2.28 -27.11
CA ILE A 11 9.47 -2.20 -25.65
C ILE A 11 8.12 -1.72 -25.10
N ALA A 12 7.48 -0.74 -25.72
CA ALA A 12 6.14 -0.28 -25.33
C ALA A 12 5.07 -1.37 -25.53
N ALA A 13 5.15 -2.18 -26.59
CA ALA A 13 4.24 -3.30 -26.83
C ALA A 13 4.45 -4.45 -25.84
N VAL A 14 5.69 -4.71 -25.43
CA VAL A 14 6.01 -5.71 -24.40
C VAL A 14 5.54 -5.24 -23.02
N MET A 15 5.68 -3.95 -22.70
CA MET A 15 5.16 -3.36 -21.45
C MET A 15 3.62 -3.34 -21.42
N LEU A 16 2.95 -3.14 -22.55
CA LEU A 16 1.48 -3.22 -22.64
C LEU A 16 0.98 -4.66 -22.50
N LEU A 17 1.68 -5.64 -23.06
CA LEU A 17 1.37 -7.07 -22.94
C LEU A 17 1.63 -7.59 -21.51
N LEU A 18 2.65 -7.09 -20.82
CA LEU A 18 2.91 -7.43 -19.43
C LEU A 18 1.92 -6.75 -18.45
N GLY A 19 1.43 -5.55 -18.78
CA GLY A 19 0.38 -4.87 -18.03
C GLY A 19 -1.02 -5.50 -18.19
N MET A 20 -1.28 -6.17 -19.33
CA MET A 20 -2.55 -6.88 -19.58
C MET A 20 -2.53 -8.35 -19.11
N ALA A 21 -1.37 -8.95 -18.91
CA ALA A 21 -1.24 -10.30 -18.35
C ALA A 21 -1.36 -10.32 -16.82
N GLY A 22 -1.15 -9.18 -16.15
CA GLY A 22 -1.32 -9.05 -14.70
C GLY A 22 -2.78 -9.06 -14.23
N SER A 23 -3.74 -8.81 -15.12
CA SER A 23 -5.16 -8.78 -14.77
C SER A 23 -5.95 -10.05 -15.10
N ALA A 24 -5.31 -11.07 -15.66
CA ALA A 24 -5.99 -12.31 -16.09
C ALA A 24 -5.61 -13.59 -15.31
N LEU A 25 -4.73 -13.48 -14.30
CA LEU A 25 -4.47 -14.58 -13.37
C LEU A 25 -5.32 -14.40 -12.10
N SER A 26 -6.63 -14.41 -12.31
CA SER A 26 -7.60 -14.37 -11.23
C SER A 26 -7.66 -15.70 -10.47
N GLY A 27 -7.37 -15.63 -9.23
CA GLY A 27 -8.22 -16.15 -8.18
C GLY A 27 -8.17 -17.63 -7.82
N THR A 28 -7.90 -18.60 -8.67
CA THR A 28 -8.11 -20.02 -8.32
C THR A 28 -6.83 -20.82 -8.01
N GLU A 29 -5.71 -20.48 -8.59
CA GLU A 29 -4.43 -21.15 -8.24
C GLU A 29 -3.70 -20.46 -7.08
N ILE A 30 -3.99 -19.17 -6.84
CA ILE A 30 -3.45 -18.40 -5.71
C ILE A 30 -4.07 -18.85 -4.38
N GLN A 31 -5.33 -19.31 -4.36
CA GLN A 31 -5.96 -19.79 -3.12
C GLN A 31 -5.26 -20.99 -2.47
N GLY A 32 -4.79 -21.96 -3.25
CA GLY A 32 -4.05 -23.11 -2.71
C GLY A 32 -2.67 -22.77 -2.16
N MET A 33 -2.04 -21.71 -2.69
CA MET A 33 -0.66 -21.32 -2.33
C MET A 33 -0.58 -20.30 -1.19
N VAL A 34 -1.58 -19.42 -1.07
CA VAL A 34 -1.67 -18.42 0.02
C VAL A 34 -1.99 -19.13 1.35
N VAL A 35 -2.75 -20.21 1.30
CA VAL A 35 -3.11 -21.01 2.50
C VAL A 35 -1.90 -21.74 3.09
N ALA A 36 -0.96 -22.21 2.27
CA ALA A 36 0.23 -22.91 2.75
C ALA A 36 1.27 -21.99 3.42
N GLY A 37 1.24 -20.69 3.12
CA GLY A 37 2.20 -19.71 3.66
C GLY A 37 1.70 -18.90 4.87
N ARG A 38 0.46 -19.12 5.33
CA ARG A 38 -0.11 -18.37 6.46
C ARG A 38 -0.84 -19.32 7.41
N GLY A 39 -0.07 -19.96 8.29
CA GLY A 39 -0.53 -20.50 9.57
C GLY A 39 -1.85 -21.28 9.62
N VAL A 40 -2.15 -22.16 8.64
CA VAL A 40 -3.10 -23.24 8.88
C VAL A 40 -2.32 -24.32 9.64
N PRO A 41 -2.81 -24.83 10.80
CA PRO A 41 -2.17 -25.94 11.48
C PRO A 41 -2.15 -27.13 10.53
N ILE A 42 -0.96 -27.48 10.02
CA ILE A 42 -0.77 -28.70 9.27
C ILE A 42 -0.60 -29.81 10.30
N ALA A 43 -1.32 -30.88 10.11
CA ALA A 43 -1.27 -32.04 11.02
C ALA A 43 0.17 -32.47 11.24
N THR A 44 0.58 -32.49 12.50
CA THR A 44 1.86 -33.04 12.95
C THR A 44 1.92 -34.52 12.61
N GLY A 45 2.80 -34.89 11.65
CA GLY A 45 2.99 -36.26 11.22
C GLY A 45 3.52 -36.46 9.80
N ALA A 46 3.75 -35.36 9.05
CA ALA A 46 4.09 -35.41 7.62
C ALA A 46 5.58 -35.13 7.29
N ALA A 47 6.46 -34.90 8.25
CA ALA A 47 7.83 -34.45 7.99
C ALA A 47 8.68 -35.47 7.22
N GLU A 48 8.65 -36.74 7.62
CA GLU A 48 9.44 -37.78 6.98
C GLU A 48 9.05 -38.02 5.51
N PRO A 49 7.77 -38.17 5.16
CA PRO A 49 7.35 -38.26 3.76
C PRO A 49 7.71 -37.01 2.93
N THR A 50 7.65 -35.82 3.52
CA THR A 50 7.97 -34.56 2.82
C THR A 50 9.46 -34.49 2.51
N ALA A 51 10.33 -34.85 3.45
CA ALA A 51 11.78 -34.91 3.26
C ALA A 51 12.16 -35.86 2.12
N GLN A 52 11.62 -37.11 2.13
CA GLN A 52 11.87 -38.09 1.09
C GLN A 52 11.40 -37.62 -0.30
N LEU A 53 10.24 -36.99 -0.37
CA LEU A 53 9.72 -36.40 -1.62
C LEU A 53 10.62 -35.27 -2.12
N LEU A 54 11.10 -34.41 -1.23
CA LEU A 54 12.03 -33.33 -1.58
C LEU A 54 13.35 -33.95 -2.11
N GLU A 55 13.96 -34.88 -1.42
CA GLU A 55 15.20 -35.56 -1.85
C GLU A 55 15.05 -36.19 -3.22
N SER A 56 13.94 -36.85 -3.51
CA SER A 56 13.67 -37.45 -4.82
C SER A 56 13.36 -36.42 -5.92
N THR A 57 12.96 -35.21 -5.53
CA THR A 57 12.57 -34.11 -6.47
C THR A 57 13.78 -33.29 -6.88
N LEU A 58 14.69 -32.98 -5.95
CA LEU A 58 15.83 -32.06 -6.18
C LEU A 58 16.73 -32.48 -7.36
N PRO A 59 17.09 -33.77 -7.58
CA PRO A 59 17.92 -34.16 -8.72
C PRO A 59 17.28 -33.92 -10.09
N ARG A 60 15.98 -33.70 -10.14
CA ARG A 60 15.23 -33.44 -11.38
C ARG A 60 15.21 -31.96 -11.79
N LEU A 61 15.73 -31.06 -10.95
CA LEU A 61 15.77 -29.64 -11.25
C LEU A 61 16.87 -29.34 -12.29
N ASP A 62 16.52 -28.57 -13.33
CA ASP A 62 17.47 -28.21 -14.39
C ASP A 62 18.43 -27.11 -13.93
N ALA A 63 19.66 -27.50 -13.59
CA ALA A 63 20.72 -26.58 -13.21
C ALA A 63 21.15 -25.61 -14.34
N ALA A 64 21.04 -26.03 -15.60
CA ALA A 64 21.40 -25.17 -16.72
C ALA A 64 20.37 -24.05 -16.93
N LEU A 65 19.09 -24.39 -16.78
CA LEU A 65 17.99 -23.39 -16.81
C LEU A 65 18.10 -22.42 -15.62
N TYR A 66 18.43 -22.94 -14.43
CA TYR A 66 18.72 -22.08 -13.27
C TYR A 66 19.83 -21.07 -13.57
N GLN A 67 20.98 -21.53 -14.06
CA GLN A 67 22.11 -20.65 -14.41
C GLN A 67 21.73 -19.59 -15.46
N LYS A 68 20.88 -19.95 -16.43
CA LYS A 68 20.37 -18.99 -17.41
C LYS A 68 19.51 -17.90 -16.74
N SER A 69 18.61 -18.28 -15.85
CA SER A 69 17.77 -17.35 -15.10
C SER A 69 18.59 -16.48 -14.15
N GLU A 70 19.56 -17.05 -13.45
CA GLU A 70 20.45 -16.30 -12.56
C GLU A 70 21.26 -15.24 -13.33
N ARG A 71 21.80 -15.59 -14.51
CA ARG A 71 22.50 -14.61 -15.37
C ARG A 71 21.56 -13.46 -15.79
N ALA A 72 20.31 -13.75 -16.10
CA ALA A 72 19.34 -12.72 -16.46
C ALA A 72 19.05 -11.76 -15.28
N VAL A 73 18.86 -12.29 -14.07
CA VAL A 73 18.67 -11.49 -12.85
C VAL A 73 19.88 -10.61 -12.57
N ARG A 74 21.08 -11.19 -12.65
CA ARG A 74 22.33 -10.44 -12.44
C ARG A 74 22.51 -9.32 -13.47
N ALA A 75 22.23 -9.59 -14.74
CA ALA A 75 22.34 -8.58 -15.80
C ALA A 75 21.36 -7.40 -15.57
N GLU A 76 20.15 -7.67 -15.12
CA GLU A 76 19.17 -6.63 -14.77
C GLU A 76 19.66 -5.78 -13.59
N LEU A 77 20.18 -6.42 -12.52
CA LEU A 77 20.70 -5.71 -11.35
C LEU A 77 21.95 -4.89 -11.68
N ASP A 78 22.84 -5.42 -12.51
CA ASP A 78 24.08 -4.74 -12.92
C ASP A 78 23.75 -3.51 -13.78
N GLU A 79 22.70 -3.58 -14.61
CA GLU A 79 22.21 -2.42 -15.36
C GLU A 79 21.63 -1.34 -14.43
N LEU A 80 20.87 -1.72 -13.41
CA LEU A 80 20.37 -0.77 -12.40
C LEU A 80 21.53 -0.10 -11.64
N ILE A 81 22.56 -0.86 -11.26
CA ILE A 81 23.74 -0.32 -10.58
C ILE A 81 24.46 0.68 -11.50
N ARG A 82 24.61 0.36 -12.77
CA ARG A 82 25.24 1.26 -13.76
C ARG A 82 24.45 2.57 -13.92
N GLN A 83 23.13 2.51 -13.97
CA GLN A 83 22.28 3.70 -14.03
C GLN A 83 22.41 4.56 -12.78
N PHE A 84 22.57 3.92 -11.61
CA PHE A 84 22.80 4.65 -10.36
C PHE A 84 24.06 5.52 -10.42
N ASP A 85 25.13 5.03 -11.03
CA ASP A 85 26.42 5.74 -11.07
C ASP A 85 26.33 7.08 -11.81
N GLU A 86 25.37 7.24 -12.71
CA GLU A 86 25.16 8.50 -13.46
C GLU A 86 24.33 9.53 -12.67
N TYR A 87 23.29 9.11 -11.98
CA TYR A 87 22.34 10.02 -11.32
C TYR A 87 22.22 9.83 -9.79
N GLY A 88 22.81 8.80 -9.23
CA GLY A 88 22.70 8.51 -7.80
C GLY A 88 21.35 7.95 -7.36
N ILE A 89 20.52 7.45 -8.29
CA ILE A 89 19.24 6.81 -8.01
C ILE A 89 18.97 5.62 -8.91
N TYR A 90 18.15 4.69 -8.44
CA TYR A 90 17.63 3.56 -9.21
C TYR A 90 16.22 3.88 -9.72
N ALA A 91 16.13 4.52 -10.86
CA ALA A 91 14.84 4.95 -11.41
C ALA A 91 14.82 4.82 -12.94
N PRO A 92 14.90 3.59 -13.50
CA PRO A 92 15.06 3.36 -14.94
C PRO A 92 13.86 3.81 -15.77
N SER A 93 12.67 3.92 -15.18
CA SER A 93 11.46 4.36 -15.86
C SER A 93 11.32 5.88 -15.93
N LEU A 94 12.10 6.63 -15.14
CA LEU A 94 11.97 8.08 -15.07
C LEU A 94 12.61 8.76 -16.29
N LYS A 95 11.92 9.78 -16.79
CA LYS A 95 12.39 10.57 -17.92
C LYS A 95 13.43 11.57 -17.47
N ILE A 96 14.55 11.60 -18.19
CA ILE A 96 15.58 12.62 -18.02
C ILE A 96 15.15 13.85 -18.84
N HIS A 97 15.12 15.00 -18.19
CA HIS A 97 14.86 16.28 -18.82
C HIS A 97 15.93 17.28 -18.39
N ASP A 98 16.68 17.85 -19.35
CA ASP A 98 17.75 18.84 -19.09
C ASP A 98 18.73 18.41 -17.99
N ASP A 99 19.28 17.18 -18.08
CA ASP A 99 20.18 16.58 -17.09
C ASP A 99 19.57 16.44 -15.67
N THR A 100 18.25 16.49 -15.57
CA THR A 100 17.52 16.30 -14.30
C THR A 100 16.53 15.15 -14.41
N ILE A 101 16.30 14.50 -13.26
CA ILE A 101 15.23 13.54 -13.07
C ILE A 101 14.34 14.06 -11.94
N THR A 102 13.06 14.22 -12.23
CA THR A 102 12.06 14.53 -11.20
C THR A 102 11.47 13.24 -10.67
N VAL A 103 11.58 13.04 -9.36
CA VAL A 103 11.03 11.88 -8.66
C VAL A 103 9.91 12.31 -7.75
N ASN A 104 8.75 11.68 -7.92
CA ASN A 104 7.68 11.76 -6.95
C ASN A 104 7.82 10.57 -5.99
N LEU A 105 7.90 10.83 -4.69
CA LEU A 105 8.05 9.77 -3.67
C LEU A 105 6.73 9.03 -3.38
N LYS A 106 5.62 9.49 -3.95
CA LYS A 106 4.37 8.72 -3.94
C LYS A 106 4.57 7.38 -4.67
N GLY A 107 4.01 6.33 -4.12
CA GLY A 107 3.99 5.03 -4.78
C GLY A 107 5.31 4.26 -4.79
N GLY A 108 6.38 4.81 -4.22
CA GLY A 108 7.50 4.00 -3.77
C GLY A 108 8.46 3.43 -4.83
N GLU A 109 8.57 3.98 -6.05
CA GLU A 109 9.47 3.42 -7.07
C GLU A 109 10.92 3.24 -6.58
N LEU A 110 11.48 4.24 -5.89
CA LEU A 110 12.82 4.14 -5.29
C LEU A 110 12.89 3.02 -4.25
N LEU A 111 11.82 2.83 -3.49
CA LEU A 111 11.72 1.78 -2.48
C LEU A 111 11.63 0.39 -3.11
N HIS A 112 10.91 0.25 -4.22
CA HIS A 112 10.86 -0.99 -4.98
C HIS A 112 12.25 -1.43 -5.45
N ASN A 113 13.02 -0.50 -5.99
CA ASN A 113 14.37 -0.81 -6.46
C ASN A 113 15.30 -1.17 -5.30
N ALA A 114 15.23 -0.45 -4.16
CA ALA A 114 15.96 -0.82 -2.96
C ALA A 114 15.58 -2.22 -2.46
N ALA A 115 14.28 -2.51 -2.43
CA ALA A 115 13.75 -3.80 -2.05
C ALA A 115 14.28 -4.95 -2.93
N ARG A 116 14.35 -4.73 -4.24
CA ARG A 116 14.94 -5.71 -5.18
C ARG A 116 16.40 -6.01 -4.87
N PHE A 117 17.18 -5.00 -4.50
CA PHE A 117 18.58 -5.20 -4.12
C PHE A 117 18.71 -5.96 -2.79
N PHE A 118 17.90 -5.65 -1.80
CA PHE A 118 17.89 -6.40 -0.54
C PHE A 118 17.49 -7.85 -0.76
N GLN A 119 16.45 -8.10 -1.55
CA GLN A 119 16.07 -9.46 -1.92
C GLN A 119 17.16 -10.19 -2.73
N ALA A 120 17.82 -9.48 -3.65
CA ALA A 120 18.94 -10.04 -4.38
C ALA A 120 20.10 -10.43 -3.45
N TYR A 121 20.36 -9.61 -2.41
CA TYR A 121 21.35 -9.98 -1.39
C TYR A 121 20.96 -11.25 -0.67
N GLU A 122 19.73 -11.38 -0.20
CA GLU A 122 19.22 -12.58 0.46
C GLU A 122 19.24 -13.82 -0.46
N MET A 123 18.85 -13.63 -1.72
CA MET A 123 18.76 -14.68 -2.72
C MET A 123 20.13 -15.13 -3.25
N LEU A 124 21.06 -14.20 -3.49
CA LEU A 124 22.33 -14.47 -4.15
C LEU A 124 23.54 -14.44 -3.20
N ASN A 125 23.35 -13.97 -1.97
CA ASN A 125 24.38 -13.83 -0.94
C ASN A 125 25.60 -13.02 -1.40
N GLU A 126 25.35 -11.90 -2.15
CA GLU A 126 26.40 -11.02 -2.64
C GLU A 126 26.35 -9.64 -1.97
N PRO A 127 27.37 -9.27 -1.19
CA PRO A 127 27.40 -7.99 -0.46
C PRO A 127 27.25 -6.75 -1.34
N ARG A 128 27.52 -6.84 -2.65
CA ARG A 128 27.34 -5.71 -3.57
C ARG A 128 25.89 -5.28 -3.69
N TYR A 129 24.94 -6.22 -3.62
CA TYR A 129 23.51 -5.92 -3.67
C TYR A 129 23.01 -5.29 -2.37
N LEU A 130 23.50 -5.75 -1.22
CA LEU A 130 23.24 -5.05 0.04
C LEU A 130 23.71 -3.60 -0.04
N ARG A 131 24.95 -3.34 -0.48
CA ARG A 131 25.47 -1.98 -0.66
C ARG A 131 24.62 -1.15 -1.63
N ALA A 132 24.13 -1.77 -2.72
CA ALA A 132 23.25 -1.09 -3.67
C ALA A 132 21.91 -0.68 -3.03
N GLY A 133 21.25 -1.56 -2.29
CA GLY A 133 20.03 -1.23 -1.56
C GLY A 133 20.25 -0.12 -0.52
N LEU A 134 21.34 -0.17 0.23
CA LEU A 134 21.70 0.85 1.22
C LEU A 134 21.94 2.24 0.62
N LYS A 135 22.38 2.35 -0.63
CA LYS A 135 22.50 3.66 -1.32
C LYS A 135 21.15 4.39 -1.39
N THR A 136 20.04 3.67 -1.54
CA THR A 136 18.71 4.29 -1.46
C THR A 136 18.40 4.76 -0.04
N ALA A 137 18.73 3.99 0.98
CA ALA A 137 18.56 4.43 2.38
C ALA A 137 19.41 5.67 2.69
N ASP A 138 20.64 5.74 2.20
CA ASP A 138 21.49 6.93 2.33
C ASP A 138 20.92 8.14 1.59
N LEU A 139 20.29 7.96 0.42
CA LEU A 139 19.55 9.02 -0.26
C LEU A 139 18.41 9.55 0.63
N PHE A 140 17.66 8.67 1.29
CA PHE A 140 16.59 9.10 2.21
C PHE A 140 17.12 9.88 3.40
N LEU A 141 18.32 9.58 3.91
CA LEU A 141 18.98 10.42 4.93
C LEU A 141 19.28 11.84 4.42
N GLN A 142 19.67 11.97 3.15
CA GLN A 142 20.00 13.27 2.54
C GLN A 142 18.76 14.15 2.31
N ILE A 143 17.63 13.53 1.93
CA ILE A 143 16.41 14.26 1.58
C ILE A 143 15.46 14.48 2.77
N GLN A 144 15.73 13.84 3.93
CA GLN A 144 14.93 14.05 5.14
C GLN A 144 14.97 15.53 5.54
N GLN A 145 13.79 16.12 5.68
CA GLN A 145 13.67 17.54 6.03
C GLN A 145 13.99 17.78 7.52
N PRO A 146 14.35 19.00 7.93
CA PRO A 146 14.73 19.31 9.31
C PRO A 146 13.69 18.91 10.37
N ARG A 147 12.39 18.94 10.03
CA ARG A 147 11.30 18.48 10.90
C ARG A 147 11.23 16.96 11.04
N GLY A 148 11.93 16.19 10.19
CA GLY A 148 11.94 14.74 10.22
C GLY A 148 11.13 14.06 9.12
N HIS A 149 10.30 14.77 8.36
CA HIS A 149 9.52 14.20 7.25
C HIS A 149 10.33 14.04 5.97
N PHE A 150 9.75 13.31 5.02
CA PHE A 150 10.24 13.18 3.66
C PHE A 150 9.40 14.04 2.72
N PRO A 151 10.03 14.71 1.73
CA PRO A 151 9.32 15.54 0.77
C PRO A 151 8.53 14.66 -0.19
N VAL A 152 7.50 15.21 -0.82
CA VAL A 152 6.74 14.52 -1.87
C VAL A 152 7.55 14.39 -3.15
N ARG A 153 8.39 15.38 -3.43
CA ARG A 153 9.10 15.52 -4.70
C ARG A 153 10.57 15.86 -4.47
N ILE A 154 11.42 15.19 -5.21
CA ILE A 154 12.84 15.51 -5.32
C ILE A 154 13.25 15.70 -6.77
N ILE A 155 14.27 16.51 -6.96
CA ILE A 155 14.96 16.64 -8.25
C ILE A 155 16.37 16.12 -8.08
N VAL A 156 16.73 15.18 -8.93
CA VAL A 156 18.05 14.60 -8.99
C VAL A 156 18.74 15.10 -10.24
N ARG A 157 19.96 15.63 -10.08
CA ARG A 157 20.78 16.15 -11.17
C ARG A 157 21.91 15.18 -11.47
N ARG A 158 22.37 15.17 -12.71
CA ARG A 158 23.55 14.41 -13.10
C ARG A 158 24.70 14.66 -12.11
N GLY A 159 25.41 13.60 -11.72
CA GLY A 159 26.42 13.64 -10.67
C GLY A 159 25.85 13.48 -9.25
N GLY A 160 24.58 13.04 -9.10
CA GLY A 160 24.00 12.61 -7.83
C GLY A 160 23.61 13.74 -6.89
N ARG A 161 23.54 14.99 -7.34
CA ARG A 161 23.05 16.10 -6.51
C ARG A 161 21.53 16.04 -6.39
N VAL A 162 21.02 16.00 -5.18
CA VAL A 162 19.61 15.88 -4.88
C VAL A 162 19.12 17.11 -4.12
N SER A 163 17.93 17.62 -4.49
CA SER A 163 17.24 18.67 -3.78
C SER A 163 15.76 18.30 -3.62
N ALA A 164 15.18 18.66 -2.49
CA ALA A 164 13.73 18.65 -2.34
C ALA A 164 13.19 19.92 -3.00
N GLU A 165 12.30 19.76 -3.98
CA GLU A 165 11.75 20.87 -4.74
C GLU A 165 10.26 20.64 -5.00
N GLY A 166 9.51 21.72 -4.98
CA GLY A 166 8.08 21.68 -5.25
C GLY A 166 7.44 23.02 -4.89
N LYS A 167 6.19 23.15 -5.23
CA LYS A 167 5.39 24.34 -4.93
C LYS A 167 4.10 23.91 -4.24
N LEU A 168 3.56 24.80 -3.42
CA LEU A 168 2.29 24.58 -2.74
C LEU A 168 2.31 23.28 -1.93
N TRP A 169 1.40 22.36 -2.21
CA TRP A 169 1.29 21.08 -1.50
C TRP A 169 2.45 20.10 -1.76
N GLU A 170 3.29 20.33 -2.78
CA GLU A 170 4.53 19.59 -3.02
C GLU A 170 5.78 20.29 -2.45
N ALA A 171 5.61 21.48 -1.86
CA ALA A 171 6.73 22.22 -1.28
C ALA A 171 7.44 21.40 -0.20
N PRO A 172 8.77 21.54 -0.06
CA PRO A 172 9.54 20.75 0.91
C PRO A 172 9.09 20.88 2.36
N GLU A 173 8.46 22.01 2.71
CA GLU A 173 7.95 22.30 4.06
C GLU A 173 6.62 21.58 4.37
N MET A 174 5.97 21.04 3.35
CA MET A 174 4.70 20.33 3.50
C MET A 174 4.94 18.90 3.93
N VAL A 175 4.29 18.51 5.01
CA VAL A 175 4.24 17.11 5.46
C VAL A 175 3.03 16.45 4.82
N ARG A 176 3.27 15.50 3.94
CA ARG A 176 2.22 14.69 3.35
C ARG A 176 2.13 13.37 4.10
N LEU A 177 0.97 13.09 4.67
CA LEU A 177 0.72 11.88 5.46
C LEU A 177 0.00 10.79 4.66
N GLN A 178 -0.72 11.18 3.62
CA GLN A 178 -1.32 10.25 2.65
C GLN A 178 -0.32 9.81 1.54
N ASP A 179 -0.76 8.93 0.65
CA ASP A 179 -0.04 8.45 -0.55
C ASP A 179 1.29 7.72 -0.25
N ASN A 180 1.41 7.09 0.89
CA ASN A 180 2.56 6.24 1.21
C ASN A 180 3.92 6.97 1.08
N VAL A 181 4.04 8.20 1.57
CA VAL A 181 5.30 8.94 1.55
C VAL A 181 6.10 8.70 2.83
N GLN A 182 5.50 8.92 4.01
CA GLN A 182 6.23 8.87 5.29
C GLN A 182 6.47 7.44 5.76
N TYR A 183 5.43 6.62 5.77
CA TYR A 183 5.49 5.27 6.33
C TYR A 183 6.46 4.33 5.59
N PRO A 184 6.44 4.22 4.25
CA PRO A 184 7.41 3.40 3.54
C PRO A 184 8.84 3.89 3.69
N SER A 185 9.05 5.21 3.76
CA SER A 185 10.38 5.80 4.01
C SER A 185 10.92 5.43 5.40
N PHE A 186 10.03 5.50 6.40
CA PHE A 186 10.32 5.04 7.76
C PHE A 186 10.69 3.55 7.79
N CYS A 187 9.92 2.68 7.12
CA CYS A 187 10.21 1.26 7.05
C CYS A 187 11.54 0.93 6.37
N LEU A 188 11.88 1.64 5.28
CA LEU A 188 13.19 1.49 4.62
C LEU A 188 14.35 1.76 5.59
N LEU A 189 14.25 2.84 6.37
CA LEU A 189 15.31 3.21 7.32
C LEU A 189 15.43 2.20 8.46
N LEU A 190 14.30 1.72 9.00
CA LEU A 190 14.33 0.67 10.02
C LEU A 190 14.94 -0.62 9.47
N PHE A 191 14.59 -0.99 8.26
CA PHE A 191 15.14 -2.18 7.61
C PHE A 191 16.64 -2.05 7.34
N ALA A 192 17.10 -0.87 6.89
CA ALA A 192 18.52 -0.59 6.73
C ALA A 192 19.28 -0.67 8.07
N HIS A 193 18.69 -0.13 9.15
CA HIS A 193 19.24 -0.29 10.50
C HIS A 193 19.34 -1.77 10.92
N LYS A 194 18.29 -2.55 10.70
CA LYS A 194 18.28 -3.99 11.02
C LYS A 194 19.39 -4.75 10.31
N LEU A 195 19.62 -4.45 9.03
CA LEU A 195 20.66 -5.12 8.23
C LEU A 195 22.08 -4.71 8.61
N THR A 196 22.30 -3.46 9.06
CA THR A 196 23.65 -2.90 9.24
C THR A 196 24.02 -2.64 10.70
N GLY A 197 23.05 -2.47 11.59
CA GLY A 197 23.26 -1.95 12.94
C GLY A 197 23.58 -0.46 13.02
N GLU A 198 23.64 0.28 11.88
CA GLU A 198 24.02 1.68 11.87
C GLU A 198 22.94 2.56 12.49
N ALA A 199 23.30 3.32 13.54
CA ALA A 199 22.38 4.17 14.29
C ALA A 199 21.77 5.30 13.45
N LYS A 200 22.48 5.82 12.42
CA LYS A 200 22.00 6.91 11.56
C LYS A 200 20.62 6.64 10.95
N TYR A 201 20.35 5.39 10.55
CA TYR A 201 19.07 4.98 9.97
C TYR A 201 17.96 4.95 11.03
N LEU A 202 18.24 4.37 12.20
CA LEU A 202 17.29 4.35 13.31
C LEU A 202 16.94 5.77 13.79
N ASP A 203 17.93 6.65 13.90
CA ASP A 203 17.72 8.03 14.33
C ASP A 203 16.87 8.82 13.34
N ALA A 204 17.08 8.60 12.04
CA ALA A 204 16.24 9.21 11.00
C ALA A 204 14.80 8.67 11.03
N ALA A 205 14.62 7.36 11.21
CA ALA A 205 13.30 6.75 11.37
C ALA A 205 12.59 7.30 12.62
N LYS A 206 13.28 7.41 13.76
CA LYS A 206 12.73 7.99 15.00
C LYS A 206 12.29 9.44 14.81
N ARG A 207 13.07 10.28 14.10
CA ARG A 207 12.67 11.67 13.81
C ARG A 207 11.38 11.72 12.98
N CYS A 208 11.26 10.86 11.95
CA CYS A 208 10.05 10.78 11.13
C CYS A 208 8.84 10.37 11.98
N ALA A 209 8.96 9.30 12.74
CA ALA A 209 7.87 8.79 13.59
C ALA A 209 7.47 9.79 14.70
N ALA A 210 8.44 10.46 15.34
CA ALA A 210 8.15 11.47 16.34
C ALA A 210 7.36 12.66 15.76
N LEU A 211 7.70 13.09 14.53
CA LEU A 211 6.92 14.11 13.85
C LEU A 211 5.49 13.61 13.57
N VAL A 212 5.33 12.45 12.94
CA VAL A 212 4.00 11.91 12.61
C VAL A 212 3.16 11.73 13.87
N HIS A 213 3.73 11.18 14.94
CA HIS A 213 3.07 11.08 16.25
C HIS A 213 2.63 12.44 16.79
N SER A 214 3.47 13.48 16.66
CA SER A 214 3.13 14.84 17.10
C SER A 214 1.96 15.45 16.32
N LEU A 215 1.73 15.01 15.08
CA LEU A 215 0.65 15.45 14.19
C LEU A 215 -0.66 14.67 14.40
N GLN A 216 -0.62 13.54 15.10
CA GLN A 216 -1.85 12.84 15.46
C GLN A 216 -2.71 13.69 16.37
N ASN A 217 -4.00 13.71 16.11
CA ASN A 217 -4.98 14.40 16.95
C ASN A 217 -4.99 13.79 18.37
N PRO A 218 -4.74 14.56 19.42
CA PRO A 218 -4.67 14.03 20.79
C PRO A 218 -6.03 13.52 21.32
N LYS A 219 -7.14 13.89 20.66
CA LYS A 219 -8.48 13.46 21.08
C LYS A 219 -8.88 12.11 20.50
N ASN A 220 -8.51 11.84 19.23
CA ASN A 220 -8.99 10.67 18.49
C ASN A 220 -7.91 9.88 17.74
N GLY A 221 -6.64 10.33 17.76
CA GLY A 221 -5.51 9.64 17.15
C GLY A 221 -5.41 9.75 15.63
N SER A 222 -6.37 10.38 14.95
CA SER A 222 -6.35 10.57 13.50
C SER A 222 -5.27 11.57 13.05
N VAL A 223 -4.94 11.56 11.77
CA VAL A 223 -4.08 12.57 11.14
C VAL A 223 -4.77 13.17 9.90
N PRO A 224 -4.48 14.43 9.55
CA PRO A 224 -4.91 14.99 8.27
C PRO A 224 -4.06 14.47 7.11
N ASP A 225 -4.48 14.72 5.86
CA ASP A 225 -3.71 14.37 4.67
C ASP A 225 -2.39 15.13 4.57
N TYR A 226 -2.43 16.42 4.92
CA TYR A 226 -1.31 17.36 4.81
C TYR A 226 -1.19 18.25 6.02
N VAL A 227 0.04 18.62 6.35
CA VAL A 227 0.34 19.67 7.34
C VAL A 227 1.45 20.57 6.80
N GLY A 228 1.23 21.89 6.83
CA GLY A 228 2.28 22.84 6.44
C GLY A 228 1.74 24.27 6.19
N PRO A 229 2.64 25.19 5.82
CA PRO A 229 2.33 26.62 5.80
C PRO A 229 1.37 27.06 4.68
N TYR A 230 1.21 26.23 3.64
CA TYR A 230 0.41 26.60 2.45
C TYR A 230 -1.07 26.22 2.53
N ILE A 231 -1.44 25.46 3.52
CA ILE A 231 -2.77 24.86 3.60
C ILE A 231 -3.91 25.84 3.82
N PRO A 232 -3.78 26.87 4.67
CA PRO A 232 -4.86 27.83 4.86
C PRO A 232 -5.24 28.62 3.61
N THR A 233 -4.29 28.75 2.66
CA THR A 233 -4.47 29.53 1.44
C THR A 233 -4.61 28.71 0.18
N PHE A 234 -4.45 27.38 0.29
CA PHE A 234 -4.47 26.47 -0.84
C PHE A 234 -5.15 25.15 -0.48
N SER A 235 -6.29 24.93 -1.08
CA SER A 235 -6.89 23.60 -1.14
C SER A 235 -6.41 22.91 -2.41
N PRO A 236 -5.69 21.78 -2.34
CA PRO A 236 -5.36 21.00 -3.53
C PRO A 236 -6.60 20.45 -4.23
N MET A 237 -7.75 20.59 -3.60
CA MET A 237 -9.05 20.17 -4.07
C MET A 237 -9.74 21.24 -4.91
N LEU A 238 -9.25 22.46 -4.85
CA LEU A 238 -9.72 23.55 -5.71
C LEU A 238 -8.78 23.67 -6.90
N THR A 239 -9.31 23.77 -8.09
CA THR A 239 -8.52 24.27 -9.20
C THR A 239 -8.06 25.68 -8.85
N TRP A 240 -6.87 26.05 -9.32
CA TRP A 240 -6.27 27.32 -8.93
C TRP A 240 -7.19 28.56 -9.07
N PRO A 241 -7.97 28.71 -10.14
CA PRO A 241 -8.95 29.80 -10.23
C PRO A 241 -10.04 29.73 -9.16
N ASP A 242 -10.46 28.53 -8.78
CA ASP A 242 -11.56 28.35 -7.84
C ASP A 242 -11.16 28.69 -6.40
N ALA A 243 -9.91 28.41 -6.02
CA ALA A 243 -9.39 28.75 -4.70
C ALA A 243 -9.46 30.27 -4.41
N GLN A 244 -9.28 31.10 -5.43
CA GLN A 244 -9.37 32.56 -5.30
C GLN A 244 -10.82 33.06 -5.29
N SER A 245 -11.72 32.39 -6.00
CA SER A 245 -13.13 32.80 -6.13
C SER A 245 -14.03 32.19 -5.04
N ARG A 246 -13.55 31.22 -4.29
CA ARG A 246 -14.34 30.47 -3.30
C ARG A 246 -13.64 30.42 -1.93
N PRO A 247 -13.53 31.56 -1.23
CA PRO A 247 -12.90 31.63 0.10
C PRO A 247 -13.62 30.77 1.15
N ASP A 248 -14.91 30.50 0.98
CA ASP A 248 -15.70 29.57 1.80
C ASP A 248 -15.14 28.14 1.74
N LEU A 249 -14.67 27.68 0.57
CA LEU A 249 -14.08 26.35 0.40
C LEU A 249 -12.68 26.27 1.01
N VAL A 250 -11.91 27.34 0.95
CA VAL A 250 -10.61 27.44 1.65
C VAL A 250 -10.81 27.33 3.16
N THR A 251 -11.83 27.93 3.72
CA THR A 251 -12.17 27.80 5.14
C THR A 251 -12.57 26.37 5.49
N THR A 252 -13.38 25.73 4.65
CA THR A 252 -13.77 24.32 4.82
C THR A 252 -12.55 23.41 4.78
N TRP A 253 -11.64 23.65 3.85
CA TRP A 253 -10.39 22.89 3.76
C TRP A 253 -9.50 23.09 4.98
N ALA A 254 -9.33 24.31 5.46
CA ALA A 254 -8.59 24.59 6.68
C ALA A 254 -9.18 23.87 7.91
N GLY A 255 -10.51 23.71 7.94
CA GLY A 255 -11.19 22.89 8.94
C GLY A 255 -10.82 21.41 8.87
N VAL A 256 -10.78 20.84 7.66
CA VAL A 256 -10.38 19.45 7.41
C VAL A 256 -8.92 19.19 7.80
N MET A 257 -8.04 20.18 7.65
CA MET A 257 -6.63 20.05 8.02
C MET A 257 -6.39 19.75 9.50
N ASN A 258 -7.31 20.13 10.37
CA ASN A 258 -7.27 19.82 11.80
C ASN A 258 -8.13 18.61 12.17
N GLY A 259 -8.70 17.95 11.16
CA GLY A 259 -9.54 16.79 11.29
C GLY A 259 -8.79 15.48 11.14
N GLY A 260 -9.49 14.46 10.69
CA GLY A 260 -8.95 13.12 10.47
C GLY A 260 -9.18 12.61 9.07
N SER A 261 -8.27 11.79 8.56
CA SER A 261 -8.32 11.20 7.23
C SER A 261 -8.10 9.70 7.24
N PHE A 262 -8.98 8.98 6.55
CA PHE A 262 -8.75 7.59 6.14
C PHE A 262 -8.19 7.52 4.71
N ASN A 263 -8.16 8.66 3.99
CA ASN A 263 -7.73 8.69 2.59
C ASN A 263 -6.29 8.21 2.45
N ASP A 264 -6.08 7.32 1.47
CA ASP A 264 -4.77 6.76 1.12
C ASP A 264 -3.93 6.32 2.35
N ASP A 265 -4.62 5.68 3.32
CA ASP A 265 -4.04 5.13 4.55
C ASP A 265 -3.40 6.14 5.54
N ALA A 266 -3.65 7.44 5.42
CA ALA A 266 -3.00 8.45 6.26
C ALA A 266 -3.03 8.10 7.76
N THR A 267 -4.22 7.89 8.34
CA THR A 267 -4.35 7.51 9.76
C THR A 267 -3.83 6.09 10.03
N THR A 268 -4.03 5.16 9.09
CA THR A 268 -3.56 3.78 9.23
C THR A 268 -2.03 3.71 9.29
N ASP A 269 -1.35 4.46 8.45
CA ASP A 269 0.11 4.49 8.40
C ASP A 269 0.68 5.18 9.66
N ALA A 270 0.08 6.28 10.12
CA ALA A 270 0.46 6.93 11.37
C ALA A 270 0.29 5.97 12.58
N PHE A 271 -0.81 5.23 12.61
CA PHE A 271 -1.06 4.19 13.61
C PHE A 271 0.01 3.10 13.58
N ARG A 272 0.35 2.57 12.40
CA ARG A 272 1.39 1.55 12.23
C ARG A 272 2.76 2.05 12.70
N MET A 273 3.14 3.27 12.32
CA MET A 273 4.39 3.88 12.79
C MET A 273 4.44 3.95 14.32
N SER A 274 3.34 4.32 14.97
CA SER A 274 3.24 4.39 16.42
C SER A 274 3.41 3.02 17.08
N VAL A 275 2.77 1.98 16.55
CA VAL A 275 2.91 0.60 17.05
C VAL A 275 4.35 0.11 16.89
N MET A 276 4.97 0.33 15.72
CA MET A 276 6.38 -0.04 15.51
C MET A 276 7.32 0.68 16.48
N MET A 277 7.08 1.97 16.70
CA MET A 277 7.90 2.75 17.66
C MET A 277 7.72 2.29 19.09
N TYR A 278 6.51 1.93 19.51
CA TYR A 278 6.29 1.29 20.80
C TYR A 278 7.12 0.02 20.96
N HIS A 279 7.10 -0.87 19.96
CA HIS A 279 7.90 -2.11 20.03
C HIS A 279 9.39 -1.86 20.10
N LEU A 280 9.90 -0.88 19.36
CA LEU A 280 11.32 -0.53 19.33
C LEU A 280 11.79 0.16 20.62
N SER A 281 10.97 1.04 21.20
CA SER A 281 11.36 1.86 22.35
C SER A 281 10.80 1.37 23.67
N LYS A 282 9.73 0.57 23.64
CA LYS A 282 8.88 0.21 24.80
C LYS A 282 8.27 1.43 25.51
N ASP A 283 8.22 2.58 24.81
CA ASP A 283 7.62 3.81 25.30
C ASP A 283 6.11 3.83 25.02
N PRO A 284 5.26 3.70 26.05
CA PRO A 284 3.81 3.65 25.88
C PRO A 284 3.21 4.96 25.33
N SER A 285 3.94 6.07 25.38
CA SER A 285 3.46 7.36 24.87
C SER A 285 3.12 7.30 23.36
N TYR A 286 3.80 6.43 22.60
CA TYR A 286 3.45 6.20 21.19
C TYR A 286 2.05 5.62 21.00
N LEU A 287 1.50 4.92 21.99
CA LEU A 287 0.16 4.33 21.92
C LEU A 287 -0.95 5.26 22.44
N ASP A 288 -0.62 6.32 23.17
CA ASP A 288 -1.58 7.21 23.82
C ASP A 288 -2.61 7.83 22.86
N ARG A 289 -2.16 8.17 21.65
CA ARG A 289 -3.02 8.72 20.59
C ARG A 289 -3.58 7.63 19.70
N SER A 290 -2.74 6.71 19.27
CA SER A 290 -3.10 5.63 18.34
C SER A 290 -4.18 4.71 18.91
N SER A 291 -4.21 4.46 20.22
CA SER A 291 -5.26 3.66 20.87
C SER A 291 -6.66 4.24 20.68
N LYS A 292 -6.77 5.56 20.51
CA LYS A 292 -8.06 6.25 20.36
C LYS A 292 -8.67 6.11 18.95
N VAL A 293 -7.87 5.69 17.96
CA VAL A 293 -8.34 5.50 16.58
C VAL A 293 -9.48 4.45 16.54
N GLY A 294 -9.40 3.44 17.41
CA GLY A 294 -10.45 2.45 17.53
C GLY A 294 -11.83 3.07 17.85
N GLN A 295 -11.89 3.98 18.82
CA GLN A 295 -13.13 4.70 19.15
C GLN A 295 -13.52 5.68 18.04
N TRP A 296 -12.53 6.38 17.45
CA TRP A 296 -12.79 7.32 16.36
C TRP A 296 -13.51 6.66 15.17
N MET A 297 -13.23 5.40 14.87
CA MET A 297 -13.95 4.68 13.82
C MET A 297 -15.45 4.54 14.14
N PHE A 298 -15.83 4.38 15.40
CA PHE A 298 -17.24 4.37 15.81
C PHE A 298 -17.85 5.77 15.76
N ASP A 299 -17.12 6.79 16.26
CA ASP A 299 -17.60 8.18 16.34
C ASP A 299 -17.84 8.81 14.97
N THR A 300 -17.18 8.30 13.94
CA THR A 300 -17.24 8.80 12.56
C THR A 300 -18.00 7.88 11.60
N GLN A 301 -18.52 6.78 12.10
CA GLN A 301 -19.34 5.88 11.29
C GLN A 301 -20.61 6.58 10.82
N LEU A 302 -20.89 6.49 9.54
CA LEU A 302 -22.06 7.03 8.88
C LEU A 302 -23.04 5.90 8.53
N GLY A 303 -24.31 6.25 8.41
CA GLY A 303 -25.34 5.37 7.89
C GLY A 303 -26.55 5.24 8.80
N GLU A 304 -27.68 4.91 8.19
CA GLU A 304 -28.99 4.71 8.81
C GLU A 304 -29.44 3.25 8.62
N GLY A 305 -30.18 2.72 9.58
CA GLY A 305 -30.70 1.36 9.51
C GLY A 305 -29.58 0.32 9.41
N LEU A 306 -29.49 -0.39 8.27
CA LEU A 306 -28.44 -1.39 8.00
C LEU A 306 -27.20 -0.81 7.32
N VAL A 307 -27.25 0.44 6.88
CA VAL A 307 -26.13 1.11 6.20
C VAL A 307 -25.01 1.38 7.19
N ARG A 308 -23.78 1.02 6.82
CA ARG A 308 -22.57 1.27 7.61
C ARG A 308 -21.42 1.67 6.68
N GLY A 309 -20.77 2.79 6.98
CA GLY A 309 -19.61 3.22 6.20
C GLY A 309 -18.96 4.48 6.73
N TRP A 310 -17.98 4.96 6.02
CA TRP A 310 -17.20 6.13 6.41
C TRP A 310 -16.94 7.05 5.21
N CYS A 311 -16.85 8.34 5.50
CA CYS A 311 -16.24 9.30 4.59
C CYS A 311 -14.71 9.11 4.57
N GLU A 312 -14.06 9.60 3.54
CA GLU A 312 -12.59 9.57 3.49
C GLU A 312 -11.96 10.61 4.43
N GLN A 313 -12.62 11.76 4.62
CA GLN A 313 -12.14 12.82 5.52
C GLN A 313 -13.22 13.36 6.44
N TYR A 314 -12.77 13.85 7.59
CA TYR A 314 -13.61 14.40 8.65
C TYR A 314 -13.03 15.71 9.15
N GLY A 315 -13.90 16.64 9.51
CA GLY A 315 -13.53 17.87 10.20
C GLY A 315 -13.12 17.63 11.67
N PRO A 316 -12.68 18.68 12.38
CA PRO A 316 -12.25 18.58 13.78
C PRO A 316 -13.39 18.19 14.74
N ASP A 317 -14.61 18.31 14.30
CA ASP A 317 -15.86 17.93 14.99
C ASP A 317 -16.36 16.52 14.60
N ASN A 318 -15.56 15.73 13.91
CA ASN A 318 -15.89 14.43 13.35
C ASN A 318 -17.02 14.45 12.31
N GLN A 319 -17.36 15.62 11.74
CA GLN A 319 -18.31 15.68 10.64
C GLN A 319 -17.63 15.35 9.31
N PRO A 320 -18.30 14.63 8.41
CA PRO A 320 -17.79 14.35 7.07
C PRO A 320 -17.43 15.62 6.35
N ALA A 321 -16.31 15.60 5.63
CA ALA A 321 -15.81 16.76 4.90
C ALA A 321 -15.48 16.42 3.44
N TRP A 322 -15.43 17.45 2.60
CA TRP A 322 -14.99 17.32 1.23
C TRP A 322 -13.50 16.95 1.17
N VAL A 323 -13.18 15.90 0.39
CA VAL A 323 -11.79 15.57 0.04
C VAL A 323 -11.37 16.37 -1.18
N ARG A 324 -12.19 16.29 -2.25
CA ARG A 324 -11.97 16.97 -3.53
C ARG A 324 -13.33 17.42 -4.08
N TRP A 325 -13.33 18.30 -5.08
CA TRP A 325 -14.55 18.77 -5.72
C TRP A 325 -15.43 17.66 -6.35
N TRP A 326 -14.89 16.43 -6.45
CA TRP A 326 -15.59 15.20 -6.88
C TRP A 326 -15.69 14.11 -5.80
N GLU A 327 -15.17 14.34 -4.61
CA GLU A 327 -15.24 13.42 -3.46
C GLU A 327 -15.90 14.14 -2.28
N GLY A 328 -17.22 13.96 -2.19
CA GLY A 328 -18.06 14.68 -1.23
C GLY A 328 -18.09 14.07 0.17
N PRO A 329 -18.75 14.74 1.11
CA PRO A 329 -18.91 14.30 2.49
C PRO A 329 -19.96 13.19 2.62
N VAL A 330 -19.69 12.05 2.02
CA VAL A 330 -20.59 10.90 1.88
C VAL A 330 -19.85 9.62 2.26
N ILE A 331 -20.55 8.50 2.33
CA ILE A 331 -19.92 7.18 2.53
C ILE A 331 -19.14 6.83 1.26
N HIS A 332 -17.87 6.46 1.41
CA HIS A 332 -17.06 5.92 0.31
C HIS A 332 -16.77 4.44 0.59
N SER A 333 -17.13 3.57 -0.36
CA SER A 333 -16.87 2.12 -0.24
C SER A 333 -15.37 1.82 -0.12
N ARG A 334 -14.54 2.62 -0.79
CA ARG A 334 -13.08 2.54 -0.73
C ARG A 334 -12.55 2.68 0.70
N THR A 335 -13.11 3.58 1.51
CA THR A 335 -12.66 3.80 2.89
C THR A 335 -12.72 2.53 3.73
N PHE A 336 -13.81 1.78 3.64
CA PHE A 336 -13.89 0.48 4.30
C PHE A 336 -12.94 -0.55 3.68
N GLN A 337 -12.92 -0.63 2.34
CA GLN A 337 -12.16 -1.64 1.63
C GLN A 337 -10.64 -1.50 1.83
N GLN A 338 -10.12 -0.29 1.82
CA GLN A 338 -8.68 -0.05 1.93
C GLN A 338 -8.19 0.09 3.38
N CYS A 339 -8.97 0.71 4.26
CA CYS A 339 -8.51 1.15 5.57
C CYS A 339 -9.31 0.56 6.72
N VAL A 340 -10.56 0.99 6.88
CA VAL A 340 -11.32 0.77 8.12
C VAL A 340 -11.59 -0.70 8.39
N GLY A 341 -11.90 -1.51 7.35
CA GLY A 341 -12.16 -2.95 7.53
C GLY A 341 -10.97 -3.68 8.15
N LYS A 342 -9.77 -3.38 7.69
CA LYS A 342 -8.53 -3.97 8.23
C LYS A 342 -8.24 -3.50 9.65
N MET A 343 -8.46 -2.22 9.92
CA MET A 343 -8.25 -1.66 11.25
C MET A 343 -9.24 -2.23 12.26
N LEU A 344 -10.51 -2.38 11.92
CA LEU A 344 -11.50 -3.05 12.78
C LEU A 344 -11.09 -4.48 13.10
N ALA A 345 -10.66 -5.24 12.09
CA ALA A 345 -10.17 -6.60 12.28
C ALA A 345 -8.95 -6.64 13.20
N TRP A 346 -8.00 -5.74 13.01
CA TRP A 346 -6.80 -5.64 13.82
C TRP A 346 -7.12 -5.26 15.27
N PHE A 347 -7.99 -4.24 15.50
CA PHE A 347 -8.42 -3.86 16.84
C PHE A 347 -9.15 -5.02 17.56
N TYR A 348 -9.99 -5.77 16.84
CA TYR A 348 -10.61 -6.98 17.40
C TYR A 348 -9.58 -8.01 17.86
N VAL A 349 -8.56 -8.25 17.03
CA VAL A 349 -7.51 -9.21 17.38
C VAL A 349 -6.74 -8.78 18.64
N VAL A 350 -6.38 -7.51 18.74
CA VAL A 350 -5.57 -7.01 19.85
C VAL A 350 -6.37 -6.87 21.14
N THR A 351 -7.55 -6.22 21.08
CA THR A 351 -8.33 -5.91 22.28
C THR A 351 -9.25 -7.04 22.72
N GLY A 352 -9.72 -7.89 21.79
CA GLY A 352 -10.76 -8.88 22.01
C GLY A 352 -12.17 -8.31 22.09
N GLU A 353 -12.35 -6.99 21.90
CA GLU A 353 -13.66 -6.35 21.97
C GLU A 353 -14.53 -6.73 20.77
N VAL A 354 -15.62 -7.44 21.03
CA VAL A 354 -16.53 -7.99 20.00
C VAL A 354 -17.15 -6.89 19.13
N ARG A 355 -17.32 -5.67 19.65
CA ARG A 355 -17.90 -4.54 18.89
C ARG A 355 -17.15 -4.25 17.59
N TYR A 356 -15.82 -4.39 17.54
CA TYR A 356 -15.03 -4.23 16.31
C TYR A 356 -15.38 -5.27 15.26
N ARG A 357 -15.50 -6.53 15.68
CA ARG A 357 -15.96 -7.61 14.81
C ARG A 357 -17.38 -7.34 14.29
N THR A 358 -18.30 -6.98 15.19
CA THR A 358 -19.70 -6.70 14.83
C THR A 358 -19.79 -5.62 13.77
N LEU A 359 -19.10 -4.48 13.98
CA LEU A 359 -19.12 -3.37 13.03
C LEU A 359 -18.48 -3.75 11.68
N PHE A 360 -17.40 -4.54 11.69
CA PHE A 360 -16.83 -5.10 10.47
C PHE A 360 -17.84 -5.96 9.71
N GLU A 361 -18.48 -6.91 10.39
CA GLU A 361 -19.44 -7.85 9.79
C GLU A 361 -20.70 -7.17 9.28
N GLU A 362 -21.24 -6.19 10.00
CA GLU A 362 -22.38 -5.37 9.57
C GLU A 362 -22.04 -4.58 8.30
N THR A 363 -20.89 -3.90 8.29
CA THR A 363 -20.44 -3.12 7.12
C THR A 363 -20.19 -4.02 5.91
N TYR A 364 -19.48 -5.14 6.10
CA TYR A 364 -19.22 -6.10 5.04
C TYR A 364 -20.52 -6.64 4.45
N THR A 365 -21.47 -7.02 5.31
CA THR A 365 -22.77 -7.56 4.89
C THR A 365 -23.56 -6.52 4.09
N TRP A 366 -23.63 -5.29 4.58
CA TRP A 366 -24.30 -4.22 3.85
C TRP A 366 -23.67 -3.98 2.48
N MET A 367 -22.36 -3.88 2.39
CA MET A 367 -21.67 -3.67 1.11
C MET A 367 -21.93 -4.79 0.10
N ARG A 368 -22.07 -6.02 0.57
CA ARG A 368 -22.48 -7.15 -0.28
C ARG A 368 -23.90 -7.00 -0.86
N THR A 369 -24.80 -6.32 -0.16
CA THR A 369 -26.17 -6.08 -0.66
C THR A 369 -26.21 -5.04 -1.79
N VAL A 370 -25.26 -4.11 -1.83
CA VAL A 370 -25.20 -3.03 -2.82
C VAL A 370 -24.23 -3.32 -3.96
N GLU A 371 -23.59 -4.48 -3.92
CA GLU A 371 -22.68 -4.94 -4.96
C GLU A 371 -23.43 -5.24 -6.27
N THR A 372 -22.91 -4.73 -7.37
CA THR A 372 -23.46 -5.01 -8.71
C THR A 372 -23.05 -6.40 -9.14
N PRO A 373 -23.99 -7.31 -9.50
CA PRO A 373 -23.64 -8.64 -9.98
C PRO A 373 -23.00 -8.62 -11.37
N GLY A 374 -22.14 -9.62 -11.66
CA GLY A 374 -21.52 -9.87 -12.96
C GLY A 374 -20.01 -9.71 -13.00
N ASP A 375 -19.39 -10.08 -14.13
CA ASP A 375 -17.92 -10.09 -14.31
C ASP A 375 -17.30 -8.68 -14.25
N ALA A 376 -18.08 -7.65 -14.61
CA ALA A 376 -17.70 -6.24 -14.47
C ALA A 376 -18.25 -5.62 -13.19
N GLY A 377 -18.78 -6.43 -12.27
CA GLY A 377 -19.42 -5.97 -11.05
C GLY A 377 -18.42 -5.44 -10.02
N GLY A 378 -18.89 -4.51 -9.21
CA GLY A 378 -18.12 -3.91 -8.13
C GLY A 378 -19.05 -3.14 -7.20
N LEU A 379 -18.47 -2.48 -6.21
CA LEU A 379 -19.21 -1.62 -5.30
C LEU A 379 -19.35 -0.23 -5.93
N PRO A 380 -20.54 0.40 -5.91
CA PRO A 380 -20.64 1.83 -6.15
C PRO A 380 -19.69 2.59 -5.23
N ARG A 381 -19.00 3.59 -5.78
CA ARG A 381 -17.96 4.30 -5.04
C ARG A 381 -18.50 5.05 -3.82
N SER A 382 -19.67 5.69 -3.97
CA SER A 382 -20.18 6.60 -2.95
C SER A 382 -21.68 6.40 -2.68
N PHE A 383 -22.09 6.66 -1.43
CA PHE A 383 -23.46 6.52 -0.96
C PHE A 383 -23.83 7.63 0.01
N LEU A 384 -25.11 8.01 0.02
CA LEU A 384 -25.68 8.77 1.13
C LEU A 384 -25.83 7.88 2.38
N PRO A 385 -26.05 8.46 3.58
CA PRO A 385 -26.29 7.69 4.80
C PRO A 385 -27.48 6.72 4.73
N ASP A 386 -28.43 6.95 3.84
CA ASP A 386 -29.58 6.06 3.59
C ASP A 386 -29.24 4.89 2.63
N GLY A 387 -27.99 4.80 2.15
CA GLY A 387 -27.55 3.78 1.22
C GLY A 387 -27.82 4.10 -0.26
N THR A 388 -28.35 5.27 -0.58
CA THR A 388 -28.58 5.69 -1.97
C THR A 388 -27.24 5.93 -2.67
N PRO A 389 -26.97 5.29 -3.83
CA PRO A 389 -25.77 5.54 -4.60
C PRO A 389 -25.74 6.97 -5.18
N VAL A 390 -24.58 7.62 -5.04
CA VAL A 390 -24.38 9.00 -5.46
C VAL A 390 -23.02 9.19 -6.15
N PHE A 391 -22.86 10.33 -6.80
CA PHE A 391 -21.57 10.87 -7.22
C PHE A 391 -21.46 12.33 -6.81
N SER A 392 -20.23 12.81 -6.68
CA SER A 392 -19.95 14.21 -6.39
C SER A 392 -19.28 14.88 -7.58
N HIS A 393 -19.70 16.11 -7.88
CA HIS A 393 -19.14 16.89 -8.97
C HIS A 393 -19.27 18.38 -8.65
N ASN A 394 -18.19 19.11 -8.81
CA ASN A 394 -18.11 20.56 -8.57
C ASN A 394 -18.72 20.98 -7.22
N TRP A 395 -18.26 20.30 -6.14
CA TRP A 395 -18.68 20.56 -4.75
C TRP A 395 -20.18 20.34 -4.48
N LYS A 396 -20.84 19.51 -5.29
CA LYS A 396 -22.22 19.08 -5.09
C LYS A 396 -22.32 17.57 -5.23
N THR A 397 -23.19 16.99 -4.42
CA THR A 397 -23.51 15.57 -4.47
C THR A 397 -24.83 15.37 -5.23
N TYR A 398 -24.84 14.41 -6.14
CA TYR A 398 -25.94 14.10 -7.04
C TYR A 398 -26.33 12.63 -6.91
N ARG A 399 -27.61 12.35 -6.97
CA ARG A 399 -28.15 10.99 -6.93
C ARG A 399 -28.20 10.42 -8.35
N TYR A 400 -27.81 9.16 -8.52
CA TYR A 400 -27.90 8.49 -9.82
C TYR A 400 -29.35 8.28 -10.31
N ASP A 401 -30.31 8.21 -9.38
CA ASP A 401 -31.74 8.02 -9.69
C ASP A 401 -32.49 9.33 -10.01
N ARG A 402 -31.77 10.49 -10.05
CA ARG A 402 -32.34 11.82 -10.35
C ARG A 402 -31.56 12.55 -11.44
N PRO A 403 -31.55 12.03 -12.68
CA PRO A 403 -30.73 12.60 -13.77
C PRO A 403 -31.14 14.02 -14.16
N GLU A 404 -32.36 14.46 -13.86
CA GLU A 404 -32.84 15.83 -14.09
C GLU A 404 -32.09 16.88 -13.27
N THR A 405 -31.41 16.46 -12.20
CA THR A 405 -30.60 17.33 -11.33
C THR A 405 -29.15 17.46 -11.77
N TRP A 406 -28.72 16.64 -12.72
CA TRP A 406 -27.31 16.57 -13.11
C TRP A 406 -26.84 17.81 -13.86
N PRO A 407 -25.56 18.18 -13.72
CA PRO A 407 -25.01 19.27 -14.52
C PRO A 407 -24.93 18.89 -16.00
N ASP A 408 -25.04 19.88 -16.89
CA ASP A 408 -24.94 19.67 -18.34
C ASP A 408 -23.46 19.45 -18.74
N PRO A 409 -23.07 18.24 -19.17
CA PRO A 409 -21.68 17.96 -19.52
C PRO A 409 -21.13 18.78 -20.69
N ARG A 410 -22.01 19.36 -21.53
CA ARG A 410 -21.58 20.25 -22.63
C ARG A 410 -21.04 21.59 -22.16
N ARG A 411 -21.25 21.93 -20.89
CA ARG A 411 -20.75 23.16 -20.25
C ARG A 411 -19.53 22.93 -19.37
N MET A 412 -19.05 21.69 -19.30
CA MET A 412 -17.92 21.32 -18.45
C MET A 412 -16.58 21.62 -19.12
N THR A 413 -15.60 21.95 -18.31
CA THR A 413 -14.18 22.00 -18.71
C THR A 413 -13.65 20.60 -19.02
N ALA A 414 -12.49 20.51 -19.69
CA ALA A 414 -11.85 19.22 -19.95
C ALA A 414 -11.54 18.44 -18.66
N ALA A 415 -11.14 19.12 -17.60
CA ALA A 415 -10.89 18.52 -16.29
C ALA A 415 -12.18 17.95 -15.67
N GLU A 416 -13.28 18.71 -15.70
CA GLU A 416 -14.59 18.28 -15.23
C GLU A 416 -15.13 17.11 -16.03
N LEU A 417 -14.96 17.12 -17.36
CA LEU A 417 -15.35 16.01 -18.23
C LEU A 417 -14.55 14.74 -17.95
N SER A 418 -13.27 14.87 -17.61
CA SER A 418 -12.44 13.72 -17.24
C SER A 418 -13.02 13.00 -16.02
N VAL A 419 -13.35 13.74 -14.97
CA VAL A 419 -14.00 13.21 -13.77
C VAL A 419 -15.41 12.69 -14.07
N TRP A 420 -16.20 13.44 -14.85
CA TRP A 420 -17.54 13.04 -15.26
C TRP A 420 -17.56 11.68 -15.96
N ASN A 421 -16.58 11.44 -16.84
CA ASN A 421 -16.51 10.21 -17.61
C ASN A 421 -15.94 9.03 -16.83
N ASN A 422 -15.01 9.26 -15.92
CA ASN A 422 -14.25 8.18 -15.28
C ASN A 422 -14.36 8.17 -13.75
N ASP A 423 -14.89 9.25 -13.13
CA ASP A 423 -14.86 9.46 -11.68
C ASP A 423 -13.45 9.25 -11.09
N THR A 424 -12.43 9.58 -11.86
CA THR A 424 -11.02 9.50 -11.51
C THR A 424 -10.37 10.87 -11.61
N GLN A 425 -9.16 10.99 -11.08
CA GLN A 425 -8.39 12.24 -11.21
C GLN A 425 -8.26 12.64 -12.69
N PRO A 426 -8.37 13.94 -13.00
CA PRO A 426 -8.15 14.42 -14.35
C PRO A 426 -6.69 14.25 -14.73
N ASP A 427 -6.34 13.12 -15.33
CA ASP A 427 -5.04 12.92 -15.94
C ASP A 427 -4.96 13.78 -17.20
N GLY A 428 -4.12 14.79 -17.16
CA GLY A 428 -3.94 15.71 -18.28
C GLY A 428 -3.35 15.03 -19.50
N GLY A 429 -4.16 14.40 -20.33
CA GLY A 429 -3.66 13.81 -21.57
C GLY A 429 -4.63 12.96 -22.37
N ASN A 430 -5.69 12.49 -21.79
CA ASN A 430 -6.68 11.70 -22.53
C ASN A 430 -7.71 12.60 -23.23
N ARG A 431 -8.06 12.27 -24.48
CA ARG A 431 -9.16 12.92 -25.19
C ARG A 431 -10.46 12.58 -24.47
N VAL A 432 -10.99 13.56 -23.76
CA VAL A 432 -12.24 13.43 -23.02
C VAL A 432 -13.39 13.66 -23.99
N SER A 433 -14.29 12.69 -24.11
CA SER A 433 -15.52 12.81 -24.88
C SER A 433 -16.68 13.24 -23.99
N VAL A 434 -17.59 14.04 -24.52
CA VAL A 434 -18.82 14.40 -23.80
C VAL A 434 -19.74 13.20 -23.74
N GLN A 435 -20.11 12.76 -22.54
CA GLN A 435 -21.12 11.72 -22.32
C GLN A 435 -22.40 12.33 -21.74
N SER A 436 -23.52 11.73 -22.04
CA SER A 436 -24.83 12.19 -21.55
C SER A 436 -25.09 11.89 -20.07
N ALA A 437 -24.32 10.98 -19.49
CA ALA A 437 -24.42 10.56 -18.10
C ALA A 437 -23.02 10.40 -17.48
N PRO A 438 -22.85 10.61 -16.15
CA PRO A 438 -21.59 10.35 -15.51
C PRO A 438 -21.24 8.88 -15.57
N HIS A 439 -19.95 8.59 -15.69
CA HIS A 439 -19.47 7.24 -15.54
C HIS A 439 -19.71 6.77 -14.10
N ARG A 440 -20.39 5.65 -13.95
CA ARG A 440 -20.58 5.05 -12.64
C ARG A 440 -19.29 4.36 -12.22
N ALA A 441 -18.54 5.00 -11.33
CA ALA A 441 -17.32 4.40 -10.79
C ALA A 441 -17.66 3.24 -9.86
N PHE A 442 -16.90 2.17 -10.02
CA PHE A 442 -16.97 1.01 -9.14
C PHE A 442 -15.60 0.80 -8.51
N GLU A 443 -15.57 0.63 -7.21
CA GLU A 443 -14.38 0.18 -6.53
C GLU A 443 -14.18 -1.32 -6.76
N GLN A 444 -12.93 -1.72 -6.98
CA GLN A 444 -12.60 -3.13 -7.07
C GLN A 444 -12.90 -3.83 -5.74
N LYS A 445 -13.32 -5.08 -5.81
CA LYS A 445 -13.44 -5.93 -4.63
C LYS A 445 -12.04 -6.17 -4.07
N PHE A 446 -11.86 -5.84 -2.81
CA PHE A 446 -10.61 -6.17 -2.13
C PHE A 446 -10.73 -7.53 -1.47
N ASP A 447 -9.96 -8.49 -1.97
CA ASP A 447 -9.92 -9.86 -1.47
C ASP A 447 -9.58 -9.95 0.02
N GLU A 448 -8.92 -8.93 0.56
CA GLU A 448 -8.49 -8.88 1.94
C GLU A 448 -9.67 -8.87 2.94
N ASN A 449 -10.70 -8.02 2.74
CA ASN A 449 -11.88 -8.02 3.59
C ASN A 449 -12.70 -9.31 3.45
N GLN A 450 -12.76 -9.88 2.25
CA GLN A 450 -13.35 -11.21 2.06
C GLN A 450 -12.57 -12.28 2.83
N LYS A 451 -11.25 -12.20 2.80
CA LYS A 451 -10.40 -13.13 3.57
C LYS A 451 -10.57 -12.96 5.07
N ILE A 452 -10.62 -11.72 5.56
CA ILE A 452 -10.92 -11.43 6.97
C ILE A 452 -12.26 -12.07 7.38
N LYS A 453 -13.31 -11.89 6.57
CA LYS A 453 -14.64 -12.48 6.84
C LYS A 453 -14.58 -14.00 6.92
N GLN A 454 -13.91 -14.65 5.97
CA GLN A 454 -13.72 -16.11 5.98
C GLN A 454 -12.99 -16.59 7.24
N LEU A 455 -11.93 -15.91 7.65
CA LEU A 455 -11.18 -16.26 8.85
C LEU A 455 -12.02 -16.11 10.13
N LEU A 456 -12.83 -15.05 10.21
CA LEU A 456 -13.77 -14.84 11.31
C LEU A 456 -14.81 -15.95 11.41
N GLU A 457 -15.27 -16.49 10.28
CA GLU A 457 -16.26 -17.59 10.24
C GLU A 457 -15.65 -18.94 10.64
N VAL A 458 -14.44 -19.23 10.20
CA VAL A 458 -13.80 -20.55 10.39
C VAL A 458 -13.17 -20.70 11.77
N GLY A 459 -12.46 -19.70 12.26
CA GLY A 459 -11.67 -19.80 13.51
C GLY A 459 -11.68 -18.53 14.35
N GLY A 460 -12.53 -17.54 14.01
CA GLY A 460 -12.73 -16.33 14.79
C GLY A 460 -11.46 -15.53 15.02
N ARG A 461 -11.26 -15.09 16.26
CA ARG A 461 -10.13 -14.26 16.65
C ARG A 461 -8.78 -14.97 16.45
N ASP A 462 -8.69 -16.24 16.76
CA ASP A 462 -7.43 -16.99 16.69
C ASP A 462 -6.96 -17.19 15.24
N ALA A 463 -7.89 -17.50 14.32
CA ALA A 463 -7.55 -17.60 12.90
C ALA A 463 -7.10 -16.26 12.33
N LEU A 464 -7.77 -15.18 12.72
CA LEU A 464 -7.42 -13.83 12.30
C LEU A 464 -6.08 -13.38 12.90
N ARG A 465 -5.82 -13.71 14.18
CA ARG A 465 -4.54 -13.45 14.84
C ARG A 465 -3.39 -14.19 14.14
N ALA A 466 -3.58 -15.46 13.82
CA ALA A 466 -2.60 -16.23 13.09
C ALA A 466 -2.32 -15.66 11.69
N TRP A 467 -3.35 -15.16 11.02
CA TRP A 467 -3.22 -14.52 9.72
C TRP A 467 -2.46 -13.19 9.79
N HIS A 468 -2.73 -12.35 10.79
CA HIS A 468 -2.02 -11.08 11.00
C HIS A 468 -0.55 -11.31 11.39
N ARG A 469 -0.27 -12.30 12.21
CA ARG A 469 1.13 -12.66 12.52
C ARG A 469 1.92 -13.01 11.27
N GLY A 470 1.28 -13.68 10.32
CA GLY A 470 1.99 -14.26 9.19
C GLY A 470 3.01 -15.31 9.64
N PRO A 471 3.74 -15.91 8.75
CA PRO A 471 4.83 -16.80 9.11
C PRO A 471 6.07 -15.97 9.51
N THR A 472 6.25 -15.76 10.80
CA THR A 472 7.45 -15.09 11.36
C THR A 472 8.66 -16.00 11.34
N GLN A 473 8.44 -17.30 11.48
CA GLN A 473 9.39 -18.37 11.23
C GLN A 473 8.64 -19.57 10.67
N TYR A 474 9.27 -20.28 9.74
CA TYR A 474 8.84 -21.63 9.43
C TYR A 474 9.37 -22.57 10.54
N SER A 475 8.52 -23.47 11.05
CA SER A 475 9.02 -24.68 11.69
C SER A 475 9.82 -25.49 10.66
N ASP A 476 10.67 -26.43 11.13
CA ASP A 476 11.44 -27.27 10.22
C ASP A 476 10.53 -27.98 9.20
N ASP A 477 9.37 -28.47 9.65
CA ASP A 477 8.39 -29.14 8.78
C ASP A 477 7.79 -28.18 7.76
N GLN A 478 7.39 -26.98 8.18
CA GLN A 478 6.86 -25.94 7.28
C GLN A 478 7.90 -25.48 6.27
N TYR A 479 9.16 -25.40 6.68
CA TYR A 479 10.25 -25.06 5.78
C TYR A 479 10.51 -26.16 4.75
N LEU A 480 10.49 -27.42 5.14
CA LEU A 480 10.57 -28.57 4.22
C LEU A 480 9.42 -28.54 3.20
N GLU A 481 8.20 -28.29 3.65
CA GLU A 481 7.04 -28.15 2.75
C GLU A 481 7.18 -26.98 1.78
N ALA A 482 7.65 -25.81 2.25
CA ALA A 482 7.91 -24.65 1.40
C ALA A 482 8.97 -24.96 0.34
N ARG A 483 10.03 -25.68 0.69
CA ARG A 483 11.07 -26.15 -0.23
C ARG A 483 10.52 -27.12 -1.27
N LEU A 484 9.72 -28.09 -0.85
CA LEU A 484 9.08 -29.05 -1.76
C LEU A 484 8.11 -28.34 -2.72
N ALA A 485 7.33 -27.39 -2.22
CA ALA A 485 6.44 -26.58 -3.04
C ALA A 485 7.21 -25.74 -4.08
N ALA A 486 8.33 -25.13 -3.68
CA ALA A 486 9.22 -24.40 -4.59
C ALA A 486 9.80 -25.32 -5.67
N ALA A 487 10.30 -26.50 -5.29
CA ALA A 487 10.81 -27.50 -6.24
C ALA A 487 9.73 -27.92 -7.27
N ARG A 488 8.50 -28.14 -6.82
CA ARG A 488 7.37 -28.48 -7.69
C ARG A 488 7.01 -27.36 -8.66
N ARG A 489 7.07 -26.08 -8.22
CA ARG A 489 6.85 -24.93 -9.11
C ARG A 489 7.91 -24.84 -10.21
N VAL A 490 9.18 -25.02 -9.85
CA VAL A 490 10.28 -25.05 -10.83
C VAL A 490 10.06 -26.15 -11.86
N LEU A 491 9.76 -27.38 -11.41
CA LEU A 491 9.50 -28.51 -12.32
C LEU A 491 8.26 -28.30 -13.21
N ALA A 492 7.18 -27.73 -12.67
CA ALA A 492 5.97 -27.47 -13.44
C ALA A 492 6.24 -26.46 -14.58
N ARG A 493 7.14 -25.50 -14.36
CA ARG A 493 7.59 -24.56 -15.39
C ARG A 493 8.42 -25.26 -16.48
N GLU A 494 9.39 -26.07 -16.08
CA GLU A 494 10.23 -26.83 -17.02
C GLU A 494 9.40 -27.71 -17.94
N ILE A 495 8.36 -28.33 -17.39
CA ILE A 495 7.48 -29.25 -18.11
C ILE A 495 6.49 -28.51 -19.01
N ARG A 496 5.97 -27.36 -18.60
CA ARG A 496 4.83 -26.69 -19.26
C ARG A 496 5.21 -25.47 -20.11
N GLY A 497 6.46 -25.02 -20.08
CA GLY A 497 6.92 -23.86 -20.84
C GLY A 497 6.22 -22.54 -20.46
N LYS A 498 5.43 -22.52 -19.38
CA LYS A 498 4.74 -21.33 -18.87
C LYS A 498 5.33 -20.90 -17.54
N GLY A 499 5.69 -19.64 -17.49
CA GLY A 499 5.49 -18.96 -16.48
C GLY A 499 6.31 -18.25 -15.48
N LEU A 500 7.27 -18.75 -14.77
CA LEU A 500 8.03 -17.96 -13.78
C LEU A 500 8.93 -16.95 -14.47
N THR A 501 9.00 -15.73 -13.93
CA THR A 501 10.04 -14.78 -14.30
C THR A 501 11.42 -15.33 -13.92
N PRO A 502 12.54 -14.82 -14.49
CA PRO A 502 13.87 -15.21 -14.03
C PRO A 502 14.06 -15.05 -12.52
N TRP A 503 13.46 -14.02 -11.91
CA TRP A 503 13.50 -13.76 -10.47
C TRP A 503 12.81 -14.86 -9.66
N GLU A 504 11.57 -15.18 -10.01
CA GLU A 504 10.81 -16.25 -9.34
C GLU A 504 11.49 -17.60 -9.51
N HIS A 505 12.05 -17.86 -10.69
CA HIS A 505 12.76 -19.10 -10.94
C HIS A 505 14.03 -19.24 -10.07
N VAL A 506 14.83 -18.17 -9.97
CA VAL A 506 16.04 -18.17 -9.12
C VAL A 506 15.65 -18.31 -7.66
N TRP A 507 14.62 -17.57 -7.21
CA TRP A 507 14.14 -17.69 -5.83
C TRP A 507 13.68 -19.10 -5.50
N ASP A 508 12.75 -19.65 -6.29
CA ASP A 508 12.20 -20.99 -6.03
C ASP A 508 13.26 -22.09 -6.11
N TYR A 509 14.19 -21.99 -7.07
CA TYR A 509 15.29 -22.96 -7.17
C TYR A 509 16.18 -22.92 -5.93
N ARG A 510 16.57 -21.74 -5.48
CA ARG A 510 17.42 -21.56 -4.29
C ARG A 510 16.71 -21.94 -2.99
N LEU A 511 15.42 -21.63 -2.89
CA LEU A 511 14.60 -22.07 -1.76
C LEU A 511 14.50 -23.60 -1.73
N ALA A 512 14.23 -24.25 -2.86
CA ALA A 512 14.17 -25.71 -2.97
C ALA A 512 15.48 -26.36 -2.51
N GLN A 513 16.62 -25.82 -2.94
CA GLN A 513 17.96 -26.29 -2.55
C GLN A 513 18.31 -26.00 -1.07
N GLY A 514 17.52 -25.19 -0.36
CA GLY A 514 17.82 -24.79 1.01
C GLY A 514 18.92 -23.73 1.11
N TRP A 515 19.17 -22.97 0.05
CA TRP A 515 20.16 -21.88 0.03
C TRP A 515 19.60 -20.56 0.57
N ILE A 516 18.30 -20.49 0.78
CA ILE A 516 17.63 -19.35 1.40
C ILE A 516 17.27 -19.74 2.83
N ASP A 517 17.62 -18.89 3.79
CA ASP A 517 17.29 -19.09 5.18
C ASP A 517 15.77 -19.19 5.42
N ALA A 518 15.35 -20.03 6.37
CA ALA A 518 13.94 -20.24 6.67
C ALA A 518 13.22 -18.94 7.08
N LYS A 519 13.90 -18.06 7.81
CA LYS A 519 13.36 -16.77 8.23
C LYS A 519 13.15 -15.83 7.03
N VAL A 520 14.13 -15.78 6.13
CA VAL A 520 14.03 -15.00 4.88
C VAL A 520 12.95 -15.58 3.98
N ALA A 521 12.87 -16.89 3.84
CA ALA A 521 11.83 -17.56 3.06
C ALA A 521 10.42 -17.25 3.59
N ALA A 522 10.24 -17.19 4.90
CA ALA A 522 8.97 -16.85 5.52
C ALA A 522 8.49 -15.44 5.17
N HIS A 523 9.40 -14.49 5.03
CA HIS A 523 9.11 -13.08 4.79
C HIS A 523 9.14 -12.66 3.32
N GLY A 524 10.02 -13.26 2.52
CA GLY A 524 10.36 -12.78 1.18
C GLY A 524 9.91 -13.64 0.01
N GLY A 525 9.33 -14.81 0.25
CA GLY A 525 9.15 -15.86 -0.75
C GLY A 525 8.37 -15.54 -2.00
N ARG A 526 7.60 -14.44 -2.01
CA ARG A 526 6.85 -13.96 -3.18
C ARG A 526 7.16 -12.51 -3.50
N GLY A 527 8.33 -12.07 -3.11
CA GLY A 527 8.74 -10.70 -3.05
C GLY A 527 8.42 -9.82 -4.25
N LEU A 528 8.37 -10.33 -5.46
CA LEU A 528 8.14 -9.49 -6.64
C LEU A 528 6.68 -9.02 -6.76
N GLU A 529 5.70 -9.84 -6.42
CA GLU A 529 4.30 -9.41 -6.42
C GLU A 529 3.99 -8.45 -5.26
N SER A 530 4.60 -8.68 -4.12
CA SER A 530 4.49 -7.75 -2.99
C SER A 530 5.23 -6.44 -3.23
N TYR A 531 6.23 -6.41 -4.10
CA TYR A 531 6.91 -5.19 -4.53
C TYR A 531 6.12 -4.36 -5.55
N ALA A 532 5.14 -4.91 -6.22
CA ALA A 532 4.20 -4.15 -7.04
C ALA A 532 3.22 -3.33 -6.17
N SER A 533 3.10 -3.64 -4.89
CA SER A 533 2.35 -2.81 -3.94
C SER A 533 3.21 -1.62 -3.51
N PRO A 534 2.67 -0.40 -3.46
CA PRO A 534 3.37 0.76 -2.90
C PRO A 534 3.67 0.61 -1.39
N ARG A 535 3.23 -0.47 -0.77
CA ARG A 535 3.47 -0.77 0.65
C ARG A 535 4.59 -1.79 0.80
N PRO A 536 5.60 -1.50 1.61
CA PRO A 536 6.69 -2.43 1.86
C PRO A 536 6.28 -3.50 2.90
N HIS A 537 5.21 -4.23 2.66
CA HIS A 537 4.73 -5.26 3.58
C HIS A 537 5.80 -6.26 4.01
N TRP A 538 6.72 -6.58 3.12
CA TRP A 538 7.82 -7.46 3.43
C TRP A 538 8.85 -6.82 4.37
N MET A 539 9.10 -5.49 4.28
CA MET A 539 9.97 -4.79 5.24
C MET A 539 9.34 -4.77 6.62
N GLU A 540 8.02 -4.55 6.72
CA GLU A 540 7.28 -4.70 7.97
C GLU A 540 7.43 -6.10 8.55
N GLN A 541 7.21 -7.12 7.73
CA GLN A 541 7.31 -8.52 8.12
C GLN A 541 8.73 -8.89 8.60
N CYS A 542 9.76 -8.34 7.96
CA CYS A 542 11.14 -8.52 8.40
C CYS A 542 11.48 -7.86 9.74
N MET A 543 10.64 -6.98 10.27
CA MET A 543 10.82 -6.30 11.55
C MET A 543 10.34 -7.10 12.78
N GLU A 544 10.09 -8.40 12.62
CA GLU A 544 9.63 -9.28 13.71
C GLU A 544 8.25 -8.92 14.24
N VAL A 545 7.27 -9.03 13.37
CA VAL A 545 5.87 -8.63 13.57
C VAL A 545 5.14 -9.43 14.68
N GLU A 546 5.77 -10.45 15.27
CA GLU A 546 5.18 -11.17 16.41
C GLU A 546 4.64 -10.24 17.48
N ASP A 547 5.34 -9.15 17.67
CA ASP A 547 5.00 -8.14 18.67
C ASP A 547 3.82 -7.23 18.30
N TRP A 548 3.43 -7.11 17.03
CA TRP A 548 2.36 -6.20 16.60
C TRP A 548 1.01 -6.45 17.27
N LEU A 549 0.81 -7.67 17.73
CA LEU A 549 -0.42 -8.12 18.35
C LEU A 549 -0.35 -8.12 19.88
N ASP A 550 0.83 -7.94 20.46
CA ASP A 550 1.06 -7.97 21.91
C ASP A 550 1.27 -6.57 22.47
N ILE A 551 0.52 -5.58 21.97
CA ILE A 551 0.54 -4.22 22.49
C ILE A 551 -0.52 -4.05 23.58
N PRO A 552 -0.23 -3.28 24.64
CA PRO A 552 -1.13 -3.06 25.74
C PRO A 552 -2.20 -2.01 25.41
N LEU A 553 -3.04 -2.28 24.42
CA LEU A 553 -4.25 -1.49 24.23
C LEU A 553 -5.25 -1.89 25.31
N VAL A 554 -5.50 -0.98 26.22
CA VAL A 554 -6.54 -1.15 27.22
C VAL A 554 -7.89 -1.16 26.51
N PRO A 555 -8.78 -2.13 26.81
CA PRO A 555 -10.15 -2.08 26.33
C PRO A 555 -10.75 -0.71 26.68
N GLN A 556 -11.27 -0.02 25.67
CA GLN A 556 -11.94 1.25 25.94
C GLN A 556 -13.25 0.92 26.62
N SER A 557 -13.44 1.42 27.85
CA SER A 557 -14.71 1.28 28.56
C SER A 557 -15.83 1.76 27.65
N GLU A 558 -16.90 0.97 27.54
CA GLU A 558 -18.10 1.36 26.80
C GLU A 558 -18.46 2.81 27.13
N PRO A 559 -18.85 3.62 26.13
CA PRO A 559 -19.35 4.95 26.41
C PRO A 559 -20.49 4.79 27.42
N ARG A 560 -20.42 5.50 28.54
CA ARG A 560 -21.51 5.53 29.51
C ARG A 560 -22.76 5.97 28.76
N PRO A 561 -23.88 5.29 28.93
CA PRO A 561 -25.13 5.56 28.25
C PRO A 561 -25.60 7.02 28.42
#